data_7026a9f1e6358927fc143fae38451e8b
#
_entry.id   7026a9f1e6358927fc143fae38451e8b
#
_cell.length_a   1.000
_cell.length_b   1.000
_cell.length_c   1.000
_cell.angle_alpha   90.00
_cell.angle_beta   90.00
_cell.angle_gamma   90.00
#
_symmetry.space_group_name_H-M   'P 1'
#
loop_
_entity.id
_entity.type
_entity.pdbx_description
1 polymer ?
#
loop_
_entity_poly.entity_id
_entity_poly.type
_entity_poly.pdbx_seq_one_letter_code
_entity_poly.pdbx_strand_id
1 'polypeptide(L)'
;MAGYNGIQPRINQNLSVQIASPLGTNVLVSGASISAIGSNDVRRGIIFINPNLSGPIIRVCPANQTAVIGQGVPVLPGGQISFIGDGELINYNCGWNTIADSGSNNPLQILELL
;
A
#
# COMPACT_ATOMS: atom_id res chain seq x y z
N MET A 1 -24.49 1.36 -27.95
CA MET A 1 -23.99 1.52 -27.78
C MET A 1 -23.47 1.56 -27.49
N ALA A 2 -23.51 1.64 -27.44
CA ALA A 2 -22.88 1.75 -27.23
C ALA A 2 -22.44 1.82 -26.66
N GLY A 3 -22.60 1.88 -26.48
CA GLY A 3 -22.04 2.04 -26.04
C GLY A 3 -21.72 2.00 -25.67
N TYR A 4 -21.92 2.05 -25.60
CA TYR A 4 -21.56 2.06 -25.21
C TYR A 4 -21.13 2.14 -25.34
N ASN A 5 -21.11 2.19 -25.40
CA ASN A 5 -20.59 2.18 -25.33
C ASN A 5 -19.82 2.21 -25.05
N GLY A 6 -19.86 2.46 -25.27
CA GLY A 6 -18.81 2.23 -24.89
C GLY A 6 -18.09 2.61 -23.83
N ILE A 7 -18.26 2.60 -23.05
CA ILE A 7 -17.63 2.80 -22.08
C ILE A 7 -17.34 1.88 -21.25
N GLN A 8 -17.35 1.29 -21.26
CA GLN A 8 -17.09 0.50 -20.55
C GLN A 8 -16.40 -0.20 -20.09
N PRO A 9 -16.33 -0.36 -20.04
CA PRO A 9 -15.95 -1.21 -19.03
C PRO A 9 -14.60 -1.69 -18.99
N ARG A 10 -13.81 -0.94 -19.39
CA ARG A 10 -12.42 -1.19 -19.13
C ARG A 10 -12.10 -1.19 -17.67
N ILE A 11 -13.05 -0.78 -16.94
CA ILE A 11 -12.82 -0.48 -15.58
C ILE A 11 -12.28 -1.58 -14.76
N ASN A 12 -12.60 -2.78 -15.04
CA ASN A 12 -12.16 -3.86 -14.17
C ASN A 12 -11.38 -4.90 -14.92
N GLN A 13 -10.96 -4.56 -16.09
CA GLN A 13 -10.46 -5.57 -16.98
C GLN A 13 -9.13 -6.13 -16.63
N ASN A 14 -8.23 -5.28 -16.20
CA ASN A 14 -6.86 -5.69 -16.01
C ASN A 14 -6.40 -5.54 -14.58
N LEU A 15 -7.32 -5.24 -13.69
CA LEU A 15 -6.96 -5.10 -12.30
C LEU A 15 -6.87 -6.48 -11.66
N SER A 16 -5.69 -6.82 -11.18
CA SER A 16 -5.47 -8.08 -10.51
C SER A 16 -4.63 -7.86 -9.28
N VAL A 17 -4.73 -8.76 -8.33
CA VAL A 17 -3.90 -8.75 -7.14
C VAL A 17 -2.70 -9.63 -7.41
N GLN A 18 -1.52 -9.03 -7.30
CA GLN A 18 -0.26 -9.74 -7.41
C GLN A 18 0.38 -9.84 -6.06
N ILE A 19 0.89 -11.01 -5.74
CA ILE A 19 1.53 -11.27 -4.46
C ILE A 19 2.98 -11.60 -4.73
N ALA A 20 3.89 -10.80 -4.17
CA ALA A 20 5.32 -10.93 -4.46
C ALA A 20 5.91 -12.25 -3.95
N SER A 21 5.31 -12.82 -2.93
CA SER A 21 5.60 -14.18 -2.48
C SER A 21 4.27 -14.73 -2.02
N PRO A 22 4.15 -15.98 -1.57
CA PRO A 22 2.83 -16.57 -1.31
C PRO A 22 1.90 -15.71 -0.48
N LEU A 23 2.43 -14.85 0.37
CA LEU A 23 1.61 -14.01 1.25
C LEU A 23 1.85 -12.51 1.04
N GLY A 24 2.42 -12.13 -0.11
CA GLY A 24 2.76 -10.75 -0.38
C GLY A 24 4.14 -10.39 0.14
N THR A 25 4.45 -9.11 0.09
CA THR A 25 5.70 -8.57 0.59
C THR A 25 5.55 -8.23 2.06
N ASN A 26 6.47 -8.68 2.87
CA ASN A 26 6.50 -8.36 4.30
C ASN A 26 7.71 -7.50 4.62
N VAL A 27 7.47 -6.46 5.40
CA VAL A 27 8.51 -5.55 5.85
C VAL A 27 8.45 -5.47 7.38
N LEU A 28 9.61 -5.49 8.03
CA LEU A 28 9.68 -5.34 9.48
C LEU A 28 9.94 -3.87 9.81
N VAL A 29 9.01 -3.26 10.52
CA VAL A 29 8.96 -1.82 10.73
C VAL A 29 9.27 -1.49 12.17
N SER A 30 10.10 -0.47 12.38
CA SER A 30 10.46 0.02 13.70
C SER A 30 10.18 1.51 13.80
N GLY A 31 10.69 2.14 14.85
CA GLY A 31 10.58 3.58 15.03
C GLY A 31 11.51 4.41 14.15
N ALA A 32 12.09 3.82 13.12
CA ALA A 32 12.90 4.52 12.12
C ALA A 32 12.24 4.39 10.76
N SER A 33 12.27 5.47 9.98
CA SER A 33 11.71 5.46 8.63
C SER A 33 12.49 4.51 7.73
N ILE A 34 11.78 3.63 7.04
CA ILE A 34 12.38 2.73 6.06
C ILE A 34 11.51 2.70 4.81
N SER A 35 12.08 2.20 3.73
CA SER A 35 11.29 1.95 2.51
C SER A 35 10.37 0.76 2.75
N ALA A 36 9.08 0.96 2.53
CA ALA A 36 8.13 -0.13 2.56
C ALA A 36 8.16 -0.90 1.25
N ILE A 37 8.13 -0.18 0.14
CA ILE A 37 8.16 -0.77 -1.19
C ILE A 37 8.62 0.30 -2.18
N GLY A 38 9.32 -0.14 -3.22
CA GLY A 38 9.75 0.75 -4.29
C GLY A 38 8.64 1.12 -5.24
N SER A 39 8.93 2.02 -6.16
CA SER A 39 7.99 2.37 -7.22
C SER A 39 7.80 1.20 -8.19
N ASN A 40 6.63 1.15 -8.81
CA ASN A 40 6.31 0.12 -9.79
C ASN A 40 5.35 0.72 -10.82
N ASP A 41 5.84 0.87 -12.04
CA ASP A 41 5.12 1.58 -13.10
C ASP A 41 3.81 0.90 -13.48
N VAL A 42 3.66 -0.37 -13.23
CA VAL A 42 2.43 -1.09 -13.57
C VAL A 42 1.46 -1.20 -12.40
N ARG A 43 1.86 -0.71 -11.23
CA ARG A 43 0.98 -0.76 -10.06
C ARG A 43 -0.14 0.27 -10.19
N ARG A 44 -1.37 -0.19 -9.95
CA ARG A 44 -2.55 0.68 -9.94
C ARG A 44 -3.10 0.89 -8.55
N GLY A 45 -2.72 0.07 -7.61
CA GLY A 45 -3.13 0.21 -6.24
C GLY A 45 -2.25 -0.57 -5.32
N ILE A 46 -2.43 -0.32 -4.04
CA ILE A 46 -1.62 -0.95 -3.01
C ILE A 46 -2.46 -1.08 -1.74
N ILE A 47 -2.27 -2.19 -1.06
CA ILE A 47 -2.95 -2.45 0.21
C ILE A 47 -1.88 -2.69 1.25
N PHE A 48 -1.95 -1.94 2.35
CA PHE A 48 -1.08 -2.12 3.51
C PHE A 48 -1.88 -2.77 4.62
N ILE A 49 -1.35 -3.84 5.19
CA ILE A 49 -2.02 -4.61 6.24
C ILE A 49 -1.10 -4.68 7.46
N ASN A 50 -1.65 -4.29 8.61
CA ASN A 50 -0.97 -4.42 9.89
C ASN A 50 -1.56 -5.65 10.60
N PRO A 51 -0.92 -6.82 10.49
CA PRO A 51 -1.53 -8.07 10.94
C PRO A 51 -1.48 -8.26 12.44
N ASN A 52 -0.69 -7.48 13.17
CA ASN A 52 -0.49 -7.68 14.59
C ASN A 52 -1.57 -6.95 15.39
N LEU A 53 -2.52 -7.71 15.92
CA LEU A 53 -3.66 -7.15 16.63
C LEU A 53 -3.28 -6.37 17.89
N SER A 54 -2.15 -6.69 18.51
CA SER A 54 -1.70 -6.06 19.74
C SER A 54 -0.47 -5.19 19.55
N GLY A 55 -0.10 -4.94 18.30
CA GLY A 55 1.07 -4.12 18.00
C GLY A 55 0.76 -2.64 17.95
N PRO A 56 1.76 -1.84 17.56
CA PRO A 56 1.56 -0.41 17.41
C PRO A 56 0.87 -0.09 16.09
N ILE A 57 0.48 1.18 15.96
CA ILE A 57 0.07 1.72 14.67
C ILE A 57 1.31 1.78 13.77
N ILE A 58 1.15 1.36 12.53
CA ILE A 58 2.17 1.50 11.50
C ILE A 58 1.68 2.58 10.55
N ARG A 59 2.56 3.51 10.18
CA ARG A 59 2.18 4.61 9.30
C ARG A 59 2.93 4.50 7.99
N VAL A 60 2.28 4.96 6.93
CA VAL A 60 2.85 4.96 5.58
C VAL A 60 2.72 6.33 4.97
N CYS A 61 3.66 6.68 4.11
CA CYS A 61 3.64 7.91 3.33
C CYS A 61 4.35 7.69 2.00
N PRO A 62 4.05 8.52 0.99
CA PRO A 62 4.80 8.44 -0.27
C PRO A 62 6.29 8.65 -0.04
N ALA A 63 7.10 8.00 -0.86
CA ALA A 63 8.55 7.95 -0.64
C ALA A 63 9.27 9.27 -0.87
N ASN A 64 8.59 10.30 -1.38
CA ASN A 64 9.18 11.64 -1.46
C ASN A 64 9.20 12.32 -0.09
N GLN A 65 8.73 11.65 0.95
CA GLN A 65 8.74 12.14 2.32
C GLN A 65 9.35 11.11 3.23
N THR A 66 10.03 11.57 4.27
CA THR A 66 10.52 10.69 5.34
C THR A 66 9.36 10.39 6.29
N ALA A 67 9.17 9.13 6.64
CA ALA A 67 8.15 8.78 7.60
C ALA A 67 8.53 9.27 9.00
N VAL A 68 7.55 9.78 9.74
CA VAL A 68 7.74 10.36 11.07
C VAL A 68 6.75 9.73 12.03
N ILE A 69 7.20 9.40 13.23
CA ILE A 69 6.34 8.81 14.27
C ILE A 69 5.15 9.73 14.52
N GLY A 70 3.96 9.14 14.54
CA GLY A 70 2.74 9.87 14.80
C GLY A 70 2.19 10.63 13.61
N GLN A 71 2.82 10.55 12.45
CA GLN A 71 2.39 11.25 11.25
C GLN A 71 2.28 10.30 10.07
N GLY A 72 1.49 10.69 9.09
CA GLY A 72 1.24 9.87 7.92
C GLY A 72 -0.06 9.09 8.05
N VAL A 73 -0.32 8.24 7.07
CA VAL A 73 -1.57 7.48 7.03
C VAL A 73 -1.46 6.28 7.96
N PRO A 74 -2.34 6.17 8.96
CA PRO A 74 -2.24 5.11 9.95
C PRO A 74 -2.83 3.80 9.42
N VAL A 75 -2.09 2.71 9.65
CA VAL A 75 -2.59 1.35 9.49
C VAL A 75 -2.76 0.79 10.89
N LEU A 76 -3.98 0.73 11.36
CA LEU A 76 -4.28 0.35 12.74
C LEU A 76 -3.98 -1.13 12.98
N PRO A 77 -3.68 -1.53 14.23
CA PRO A 77 -3.46 -2.94 14.56
C PRO A 77 -4.63 -3.80 14.09
N GLY A 78 -4.33 -4.85 13.34
CA GLY A 78 -5.35 -5.72 12.78
C GLY A 78 -6.10 -5.12 11.60
N GLY A 79 -5.74 -3.91 11.18
CA GLY A 79 -6.44 -3.22 10.11
C GLY A 79 -5.67 -3.20 8.82
N GLN A 80 -6.28 -2.56 7.84
CA GLN A 80 -5.67 -2.37 6.54
C GLN A 80 -6.11 -1.04 5.96
N ILE A 81 -5.33 -0.55 5.00
CA ILE A 81 -5.68 0.62 4.23
C ILE A 81 -5.28 0.39 2.78
N SER A 82 -6.11 0.84 1.86
CA SER A 82 -5.84 0.65 0.45
C SER A 82 -5.88 1.98 -0.29
N PHE A 83 -5.03 2.07 -1.29
CA PHE A 83 -4.97 3.20 -2.22
C PHE A 83 -5.11 2.63 -3.62
N ILE A 84 -6.23 2.91 -4.27
CA ILE A 84 -6.52 2.36 -5.58
C ILE A 84 -6.75 3.51 -6.54
N GLY A 85 -5.95 3.55 -7.59
CA GLY A 85 -6.06 4.56 -8.62
C GLY A 85 -7.04 4.16 -9.71
N ASP A 86 -7.45 5.14 -10.51
CA ASP A 86 -8.32 4.89 -11.65
C ASP A 86 -7.53 4.57 -12.93
N GLY A 87 -6.21 4.60 -12.84
CA GLY A 87 -5.34 4.28 -13.97
C GLY A 87 -5.17 5.41 -14.97
N GLU A 88 -5.90 6.50 -14.81
CA GLU A 88 -5.80 7.66 -15.69
C GLU A 88 -5.39 8.93 -14.96
N LEU A 89 -6.13 9.28 -13.92
CA LEU A 89 -5.87 10.51 -13.18
C LEU A 89 -5.12 10.25 -11.90
N ILE A 90 -5.37 9.13 -11.26
CA ILE A 90 -4.75 8.76 -10.01
C ILE A 90 -4.03 7.43 -10.18
N ASN A 91 -2.78 7.40 -9.78
CA ASN A 91 -1.98 6.21 -9.93
C ASN A 91 -1.03 6.11 -8.74
N TYR A 92 -1.17 5.05 -7.97
CA TYR A 92 -0.38 4.84 -6.75
C TYR A 92 0.85 3.98 -7.02
N ASN A 93 1.61 4.35 -8.06
CA ASN A 93 2.78 3.60 -8.48
C ASN A 93 4.09 4.07 -7.86
N CYS A 94 4.05 5.09 -7.03
CA CYS A 94 5.23 5.61 -6.36
C CYS A 94 5.74 4.61 -5.30
N GLY A 95 6.96 4.84 -4.84
CA GLY A 95 7.46 4.14 -3.66
C GLY A 95 6.79 4.67 -2.40
N TRP A 96 6.88 3.91 -1.33
CA TRP A 96 6.29 4.25 -0.04
C TRP A 96 7.31 4.03 1.08
N ASN A 97 7.30 4.92 2.05
CA ASN A 97 8.05 4.79 3.29
C ASN A 97 7.11 4.45 4.43
N THR A 98 7.65 3.87 5.48
CA THR A 98 6.85 3.42 6.62
C THR A 98 7.62 3.58 7.92
N ILE A 99 6.87 3.69 9.02
CA ILE A 99 7.40 3.79 10.37
C ILE A 99 6.34 3.25 11.33
N ALA A 100 6.77 2.65 12.42
CA ALA A 100 5.87 2.24 13.49
C ALA A 100 5.93 3.25 14.62
N ASP A 101 4.80 3.44 15.31
CA ASP A 101 4.75 4.39 16.42
C ASP A 101 5.55 3.92 17.61
N SER A 102 5.83 2.64 17.73
CA SER A 102 6.68 2.09 18.78
C SER A 102 7.18 0.70 18.38
N GLY A 103 8.09 0.16 19.20
CA GLY A 103 8.56 -1.21 19.03
C GLY A 103 9.53 -1.40 17.89
N SER A 104 9.83 -2.65 17.60
CA SER A 104 10.69 -3.06 16.51
C SER A 104 10.16 -4.36 15.93
N ASN A 105 10.58 -4.66 14.69
CA ASN A 105 10.18 -5.90 14.01
C ASN A 105 8.66 -6.04 13.88
N ASN A 106 7.95 -4.94 13.66
CA ASN A 106 6.51 -4.97 13.47
C ASN A 106 6.21 -5.33 12.01
N PRO A 107 5.53 -6.43 11.73
CA PRO A 107 5.29 -6.83 10.35
C PRO A 107 4.27 -5.93 9.67
N LEU A 108 4.57 -5.52 8.47
CA LEU A 108 3.65 -4.83 7.57
C LEU A 108 3.56 -5.66 6.31
N GLN A 109 2.37 -6.09 5.96
CA GLN A 109 2.13 -6.83 4.73
C GLN A 109 1.68 -5.86 3.64
N ILE A 110 2.13 -6.09 2.42
CA ILE A 110 1.86 -5.20 1.30
C ILE A 110 1.42 -6.04 0.11
N LEU A 111 0.25 -5.70 -0.43
CA LEU A 111 -0.26 -6.30 -1.65
C LEU A 111 -0.33 -5.25 -2.73
N GLU A 112 0.11 -5.60 -3.93
CA GLU A 112 0.04 -4.72 -5.08
C GLU A 112 -1.11 -5.12 -5.98
N LEU A 113 -1.81 -4.12 -6.51
CA LEU A 113 -2.84 -4.29 -7.53
C LEU A 113 -2.27 -3.85 -8.87
N LEU A 114 -2.25 -4.75 -9.83
CA LEU A 114 -1.62 -4.50 -11.13
C LEU A 114 -2.63 -4.45 -12.30
#